data_c6b6a668ee599388900e1391d193c8db
#
_entry.id   c6b6a668ee599388900e1391d193c8db
#
_cell.length_a   1.000
_cell.length_b   1.000
_cell.length_c   1.000
_cell.angle_alpha   90.00
_cell.angle_beta   90.00
_cell.angle_gamma   90.00
#
_symmetry.space_group_name_H-M   'P 1'
#
loop_
_entity.id
_entity.type
_entity.pdbx_description
1 polymer ?
#
loop_
_entity_poly.entity_id
_entity_poly.type
_entity_poly.pdbx_seq_one_letter_code
_entity_poly.pdbx_strand_id
1 'polypeptide(L)'
;MLLIWLLLFSTRIGVESAEELASLPRKHPLEEKLGESKASVAALIEETLVGEGVSPRLARAATINAYAESGLVPTVIGDHGRSVGVFQLNINGLGHDMSIASRQDVETSALKVARYIMKDKTLVKMQEDCAPIEDMIKAFTIRVMRPSNMRVKAAKRAALGKRLLTDVHDGCVPV
;
A
#
# COMPACT_ATOMS: atom_id res chain seq x y z
N MET A 1 -64.88 13.36 30.80
CA MET A 1 -63.68 12.52 30.95
C MET A 1 -63.10 12.27 29.56
N LEU A 2 -62.12 13.06 29.15
CA LEU A 2 -61.43 12.93 27.88
C LEU A 2 -60.18 12.12 28.10
N LEU A 3 -60.07 10.92 27.51
CA LEU A 3 -58.84 10.15 27.45
C LEU A 3 -58.01 10.59 26.25
N ILE A 4 -56.88 11.25 26.51
CA ILE A 4 -55.89 11.66 25.55
C ILE A 4 -55.04 10.45 25.22
N TRP A 5 -55.14 10.00 23.97
CA TRP A 5 -54.21 9.02 23.38
C TRP A 5 -52.89 9.72 23.00
N LEU A 6 -51.84 9.50 23.82
CA LEU A 6 -50.48 9.89 23.44
C LEU A 6 -49.90 8.79 22.55
N LEU A 7 -49.90 9.02 21.26
CA LEU A 7 -49.13 8.23 20.28
C LEU A 7 -47.64 8.57 20.46
N LEU A 8 -46.92 7.71 21.20
CA LEU A 8 -45.45 7.72 21.21
C LEU A 8 -44.96 7.19 19.87
N PHE A 9 -44.63 8.10 18.94
CA PHE A 9 -43.76 7.80 17.83
C PHE A 9 -42.35 7.58 18.37
N SER A 10 -42.02 6.32 18.73
CA SER A 10 -40.66 5.90 18.95
C SER A 10 -39.97 5.78 17.59
N THR A 11 -39.34 6.83 17.16
CA THR A 11 -38.34 6.75 16.07
C THR A 11 -37.20 5.86 16.59
N ARG A 12 -37.25 4.57 16.23
CA ARG A 12 -36.08 3.70 16.32
C ARG A 12 -35.04 4.26 15.35
N ILE A 13 -34.17 5.12 15.85
CA ILE A 13 -32.85 5.32 15.26
C ILE A 13 -32.15 3.98 15.44
N GLY A 14 -32.00 3.22 14.34
CA GLY A 14 -31.27 1.97 14.37
C GLY A 14 -29.84 2.27 14.82
N VAL A 15 -29.52 1.87 16.04
CA VAL A 15 -28.15 1.80 16.49
C VAL A 15 -27.58 0.59 15.77
N GLU A 16 -26.88 0.81 14.67
CA GLU A 16 -26.06 -0.22 14.05
C GLU A 16 -25.12 -0.76 15.14
N SER A 17 -25.15 -2.07 15.33
CA SER A 17 -24.32 -2.69 16.37
C SER A 17 -22.85 -2.48 16.02
N ALA A 18 -21.98 -2.33 17.03
CA ALA A 18 -20.53 -2.19 16.82
C ALA A 18 -19.96 -3.37 16.00
N GLU A 19 -20.61 -4.54 16.05
CA GLU A 19 -20.26 -5.72 15.25
C GLU A 19 -20.63 -5.54 13.77
N GLU A 20 -21.76 -4.90 13.47
CA GLU A 20 -22.19 -4.63 12.08
C GLU A 20 -21.31 -3.56 11.42
N LEU A 21 -20.92 -2.52 12.17
CA LEU A 21 -19.90 -1.53 11.74
C LEU A 21 -18.51 -2.16 11.56
N ALA A 22 -18.15 -3.17 12.36
CA ALA A 22 -16.88 -3.87 12.24
C ALA A 22 -16.84 -4.84 11.04
N SER A 23 -18.00 -5.26 10.54
CA SER A 23 -18.14 -6.17 9.38
C SER A 23 -18.13 -5.45 8.02
N LEU A 24 -18.29 -4.13 7.99
CA LEU A 24 -18.19 -3.37 6.75
C LEU A 24 -16.77 -3.42 6.19
N PRO A 25 -16.59 -3.72 4.90
CA PRO A 25 -15.26 -3.69 4.29
C PRO A 25 -14.67 -2.30 4.48
N ARG A 26 -13.57 -2.22 5.24
CA ARG A 26 -12.88 -0.94 5.44
C ARG A 26 -12.32 -0.49 4.11
N LYS A 27 -12.77 0.67 3.64
CA LYS A 27 -12.21 1.28 2.43
C LYS A 27 -10.70 1.44 2.58
N HIS A 28 -9.97 1.06 1.53
CA HIS A 28 -8.53 1.28 1.53
C HIS A 28 -8.24 2.80 1.61
N PRO A 29 -7.27 3.25 2.43
CA PRO A 29 -7.00 4.68 2.63
C PRO A 29 -6.73 5.47 1.35
N LEU A 30 -6.29 4.80 0.29
CA LEU A 30 -6.02 5.40 -1.01
C LEU A 30 -7.23 5.39 -1.97
N GLU A 31 -8.37 4.79 -1.59
CA GLU A 31 -9.53 4.61 -2.49
C GLU A 31 -10.09 5.94 -2.96
N GLU A 32 -10.27 6.90 -2.05
CA GLU A 32 -10.79 8.23 -2.38
C GLU A 32 -9.89 8.97 -3.38
N LYS A 33 -8.57 8.80 -3.26
CA LYS A 33 -7.57 9.52 -4.06
C LYS A 33 -7.19 8.80 -5.36
N LEU A 34 -7.32 7.47 -5.42
CA LEU A 34 -6.88 6.66 -6.56
C LEU A 34 -8.01 5.96 -7.32
N GLY A 35 -9.21 5.88 -6.73
CA GLY A 35 -10.35 5.11 -7.20
C GLY A 35 -10.25 3.62 -6.86
N GLU A 36 -11.40 2.94 -6.86
CA GLU A 36 -11.58 1.57 -6.37
C GLU A 36 -10.61 0.54 -6.99
N SER A 37 -10.47 0.53 -8.30
CA SER A 37 -9.61 -0.45 -8.99
C SER A 37 -8.15 -0.37 -8.55
N LYS A 38 -7.61 0.84 -8.41
CA LYS A 38 -6.22 1.01 -7.93
C LYS A 38 -6.09 0.77 -6.45
N ALA A 39 -7.12 1.09 -5.67
CA ALA A 39 -7.16 0.79 -4.24
C ALA A 39 -7.16 -0.72 -3.98
N SER A 40 -7.86 -1.50 -4.79
CA SER A 40 -7.84 -2.97 -4.69
C SER A 40 -6.44 -3.54 -4.96
N VAL A 41 -5.72 -3.02 -5.96
CA VAL A 41 -4.32 -3.41 -6.21
C VAL A 41 -3.42 -2.96 -5.06
N ALA A 42 -3.62 -1.77 -4.51
CA ALA A 42 -2.87 -1.27 -3.36
C ALA A 42 -3.08 -2.17 -2.13
N ALA A 43 -4.34 -2.54 -1.84
CA ALA A 43 -4.69 -3.44 -0.75
C ALA A 43 -4.00 -4.80 -0.90
N LEU A 44 -4.07 -5.42 -2.08
CA LEU A 44 -3.43 -6.71 -2.35
C LEU A 44 -1.90 -6.64 -2.14
N ILE A 45 -1.25 -5.55 -2.58
CA ILE A 45 0.18 -5.34 -2.32
C ILE A 45 0.44 -5.26 -0.81
N GLU A 46 -0.31 -4.42 -0.08
CA GLU A 46 -0.10 -4.22 1.36
C GLU A 46 -0.37 -5.49 2.16
N GLU A 47 -1.46 -6.20 1.87
CA GLU A 47 -1.81 -7.49 2.50
C GLU A 47 -0.72 -8.55 2.28
N THR A 48 -0.24 -8.69 1.04
CA THR A 48 0.82 -9.64 0.69
C THR A 48 2.12 -9.32 1.44
N LEU A 49 2.53 -8.04 1.44
CA LEU A 49 3.75 -7.61 2.12
C LEU A 49 3.66 -7.82 3.63
N VAL A 50 2.52 -7.47 4.24
CA VAL A 50 2.28 -7.66 5.68
C VAL A 50 2.24 -9.14 6.05
N GLY A 51 1.64 -10.00 5.22
CA GLY A 51 1.64 -11.45 5.41
C GLY A 51 3.04 -12.06 5.43
N GLU A 52 4.02 -11.44 4.78
CA GLU A 52 5.43 -11.84 4.76
C GLU A 52 6.29 -11.14 5.86
N GLY A 53 5.67 -10.43 6.81
CA GLY A 53 6.33 -9.80 7.95
C GLY A 53 6.83 -8.37 7.73
N VAL A 54 6.48 -7.74 6.61
CA VAL A 54 6.74 -6.31 6.39
C VAL A 54 5.76 -5.49 7.20
N SER A 55 6.24 -4.46 7.91
CA SER A 55 5.32 -3.60 8.68
C SER A 55 4.31 -2.88 7.79
N PRO A 56 3.09 -2.59 8.28
CA PRO A 56 2.08 -1.87 7.48
C PRO A 56 2.59 -0.54 6.91
N ARG A 57 3.41 0.18 7.66
CA ARG A 57 4.03 1.44 7.23
C ARG A 57 4.99 1.26 6.06
N LEU A 58 5.87 0.25 6.12
CA LEU A 58 6.81 -0.05 5.04
C LEU A 58 6.09 -0.66 3.82
N ALA A 59 5.04 -1.48 4.04
CA ALA A 59 4.19 -1.97 2.96
C ALA A 59 3.53 -0.81 2.20
N ARG A 60 3.01 0.18 2.92
CA ARG A 60 2.46 1.40 2.32
C ARG A 60 3.50 2.23 1.57
N ALA A 61 4.72 2.34 2.09
CA ALA A 61 5.83 2.97 1.38
C ALA A 61 6.15 2.25 0.06
N ALA A 62 6.09 0.92 0.05
CA ALA A 62 6.23 0.11 -1.17
C ALA A 62 5.10 0.37 -2.17
N THR A 63 3.85 0.47 -1.71
CA THR A 63 2.66 0.77 -2.53
C THR A 63 2.77 2.15 -3.20
N ILE A 64 3.24 3.18 -2.48
CA ILE A 64 3.52 4.51 -3.07
C ILE A 64 4.58 4.42 -4.17
N ASN A 65 5.61 3.59 -3.98
CA ASN A 65 6.61 3.35 -5.01
C ASN A 65 6.03 2.61 -6.22
N ALA A 66 5.22 1.58 -6.01
CA ALA A 66 4.52 0.87 -7.09
C ALA A 66 3.60 1.81 -7.89
N TYR A 67 2.85 2.68 -7.20
CA TYR A 67 2.05 3.71 -7.86
C TYR A 67 2.91 4.66 -8.73
N ALA A 68 4.05 5.08 -8.23
CA ALA A 68 4.97 5.95 -8.97
C ALA A 68 5.63 5.25 -10.18
N GLU A 69 5.73 3.92 -10.20
CA GLU A 69 6.31 3.14 -11.30
C GLU A 69 5.31 2.81 -12.41
N SER A 70 4.09 2.43 -12.06
CA SER A 70 3.12 1.86 -12.98
C SER A 70 1.73 2.48 -12.89
N GLY A 71 1.48 3.39 -11.93
CA GLY A 71 0.14 3.83 -11.59
C GLY A 71 -0.72 2.72 -10.98
N LEU A 72 -0.11 1.67 -10.41
CA LEU A 72 -0.76 0.44 -9.94
C LEU A 72 -1.45 -0.36 -11.05
N VAL A 73 -0.93 -0.30 -12.28
CA VAL A 73 -1.42 -1.10 -13.40
C VAL A 73 -0.54 -2.33 -13.58
N PRO A 74 -1.06 -3.57 -13.36
CA PRO A 74 -0.24 -4.79 -13.39
C PRO A 74 0.36 -5.12 -14.75
N THR A 75 -0.28 -4.70 -15.83
CA THR A 75 0.10 -5.04 -17.20
C THR A 75 1.11 -4.07 -17.83
N VAL A 76 1.56 -3.05 -17.09
CA VAL A 76 2.54 -2.08 -17.63
C VAL A 76 3.85 -2.76 -17.97
N ILE A 77 4.33 -2.49 -19.19
CA ILE A 77 5.62 -2.94 -19.70
C ILE A 77 6.46 -1.72 -20.02
N GLY A 78 7.61 -1.59 -19.38
CA GLY A 78 8.57 -0.52 -19.54
C GLY A 78 9.94 -1.01 -20.04
N ASP A 79 10.86 -0.07 -20.27
CA ASP A 79 12.26 -0.34 -20.65
C ASP A 79 12.41 -1.34 -21.81
N HIS A 80 11.61 -1.18 -22.88
CA HIS A 80 11.59 -2.09 -24.02
C HIS A 80 11.34 -3.57 -23.65
N GLY A 81 10.39 -3.81 -22.71
CA GLY A 81 10.02 -5.15 -22.27
C GLY A 81 10.82 -5.68 -21.07
N ARG A 82 11.81 -4.94 -20.58
CA ARG A 82 12.67 -5.38 -19.49
C ARG A 82 12.05 -5.18 -18.12
N SER A 83 11.30 -4.10 -17.91
CA SER A 83 10.61 -3.77 -16.65
C SER A 83 9.11 -4.06 -16.79
N VAL A 84 8.52 -4.81 -15.86
CA VAL A 84 7.13 -5.30 -16.00
C VAL A 84 6.40 -5.24 -14.67
N GLY A 85 5.09 -4.99 -14.73
CA GLY A 85 4.17 -5.12 -13.62
C GLY A 85 4.11 -3.90 -12.70
N VAL A 86 3.41 -4.04 -11.57
CA VAL A 86 3.15 -2.93 -10.64
C VAL A 86 4.43 -2.33 -10.07
N PHE A 87 5.46 -3.12 -9.83
CA PHE A 87 6.76 -2.68 -9.34
C PHE A 87 7.79 -2.43 -10.44
N GLN A 88 7.42 -2.59 -11.72
CA GLN A 88 8.35 -2.50 -12.85
C GLN A 88 9.63 -3.34 -12.60
N LEU A 89 9.43 -4.60 -12.19
CA LEU A 89 10.54 -5.50 -11.89
C LEU A 89 11.38 -5.76 -13.16
N ASN A 90 12.64 -5.33 -13.12
CA ASN A 90 13.54 -5.43 -14.27
C ASN A 90 14.19 -6.81 -14.32
N ILE A 91 14.27 -7.39 -15.54
CA ILE A 91 14.87 -8.71 -15.77
C ILE A 91 16.37 -8.75 -15.44
N ASN A 92 17.06 -7.62 -15.48
CA ASN A 92 18.47 -7.52 -15.07
C ASN A 92 18.64 -7.17 -13.57
N GLY A 93 17.55 -7.12 -12.83
CA GLY A 93 17.51 -6.78 -11.41
C GLY A 93 16.65 -7.75 -10.61
N LEU A 94 15.71 -7.22 -9.82
CA LEU A 94 14.90 -8.05 -8.92
C LEU A 94 13.98 -9.03 -9.66
N GLY A 95 13.69 -8.80 -10.94
CA GLY A 95 12.86 -9.68 -11.77
C GLY A 95 13.64 -10.72 -12.59
N HIS A 96 14.96 -10.92 -12.34
CA HIS A 96 15.85 -11.75 -13.19
C HIS A 96 15.43 -13.23 -13.31
N ASP A 97 14.80 -13.76 -12.29
CA ASP A 97 14.33 -15.15 -12.19
C ASP A 97 12.81 -15.31 -12.36
N MET A 98 12.14 -14.25 -12.87
CA MET A 98 10.69 -14.21 -13.03
C MET A 98 10.28 -14.14 -14.50
N SER A 99 9.25 -14.89 -14.87
CA SER A 99 8.58 -14.73 -16.17
C SER A 99 7.85 -13.38 -16.29
N ILE A 100 7.47 -12.98 -17.49
CA ILE A 100 6.62 -11.79 -17.70
C ILE A 100 5.31 -11.95 -16.92
N ALA A 101 4.64 -13.09 -17.04
CA ALA A 101 3.38 -13.36 -16.32
C ALA A 101 3.55 -13.24 -14.80
N SER A 102 4.62 -13.81 -14.23
CA SER A 102 4.89 -13.70 -12.79
C SER A 102 5.16 -12.26 -12.33
N ARG A 103 5.75 -11.43 -13.17
CA ARG A 103 5.99 -10.01 -12.86
C ARG A 103 4.74 -9.15 -13.03
N GLN A 104 3.77 -9.58 -13.85
CA GLN A 104 2.45 -8.95 -14.01
C GLN A 104 1.47 -9.39 -12.91
N ASP A 105 1.67 -10.55 -12.33
CA ASP A 105 0.89 -11.00 -11.18
C ASP A 105 1.27 -10.18 -9.94
N VAL A 106 0.27 -9.51 -9.35
CA VAL A 106 0.47 -8.55 -8.26
C VAL A 106 1.01 -9.24 -7.02
N GLU A 107 0.41 -10.37 -6.64
CA GLU A 107 0.78 -11.12 -5.44
C GLU A 107 2.18 -11.71 -5.58
N THR A 108 2.47 -12.39 -6.69
CA THR A 108 3.80 -12.97 -6.95
C THR A 108 4.90 -11.91 -6.95
N SER A 109 4.66 -10.75 -7.55
CA SER A 109 5.62 -9.66 -7.56
C SER A 109 5.79 -9.01 -6.18
N ALA A 110 4.71 -8.88 -5.39
CA ALA A 110 4.77 -8.41 -4.00
C ALA A 110 5.52 -9.41 -3.10
N LEU A 111 5.30 -10.71 -3.22
CA LEU A 111 6.07 -11.76 -2.52
C LEU A 111 7.58 -11.65 -2.81
N LYS A 112 7.94 -11.40 -4.08
CA LYS A 112 9.35 -11.20 -4.46
C LYS A 112 9.94 -9.97 -3.77
N VAL A 113 9.20 -8.88 -3.73
CA VAL A 113 9.60 -7.62 -3.08
C VAL A 113 9.70 -7.82 -1.56
N ALA A 114 8.74 -8.49 -0.92
CA ALA A 114 8.75 -8.78 0.51
C ALA A 114 10.03 -9.52 0.92
N ARG A 115 10.36 -10.60 0.20
CA ARG A 115 11.59 -11.37 0.46
C ARG A 115 12.86 -10.56 0.31
N TYR A 116 12.87 -9.56 -0.56
CA TYR A 116 13.99 -8.64 -0.69
C TYR A 116 14.05 -7.68 0.50
N ILE A 117 12.92 -7.08 0.88
CA ILE A 117 12.82 -6.17 2.05
C ILE A 117 13.34 -6.87 3.30
N MET A 118 12.88 -8.08 3.59
CA MET A 118 13.23 -8.83 4.79
C MET A 118 14.70 -9.26 4.86
N LYS A 119 15.42 -9.20 3.74
CA LYS A 119 16.90 -9.40 3.69
C LYS A 119 17.69 -8.10 3.80
N ASP A 120 17.06 -6.95 3.60
CA ASP A 120 17.72 -5.65 3.65
C ASP A 120 17.75 -5.10 5.06
N LYS A 121 18.90 -5.20 5.74
CA LYS A 121 19.07 -4.77 7.13
C LYS A 121 18.65 -3.33 7.41
N THR A 122 18.76 -2.43 6.42
CA THR A 122 18.34 -1.03 6.60
C THR A 122 16.82 -0.92 6.63
N LEU A 123 16.11 -1.60 5.70
CA LEU A 123 14.66 -1.58 5.67
C LEU A 123 14.07 -2.28 6.89
N VAL A 124 14.64 -3.41 7.31
CA VAL A 124 14.24 -4.12 8.55
C VAL A 124 14.42 -3.20 9.75
N LYS A 125 15.57 -2.56 9.91
CA LYS A 125 15.78 -1.64 11.02
C LYS A 125 14.81 -0.43 10.98
N MET A 126 14.53 0.12 9.82
CA MET A 126 13.59 1.24 9.70
C MET A 126 12.17 0.88 10.13
N GLN A 127 11.72 -0.35 9.88
CA GLN A 127 10.39 -0.78 10.36
C GLN A 127 10.39 -1.05 11.86
N GLU A 128 11.48 -1.60 12.43
CA GLU A 128 11.63 -1.80 13.88
C GLU A 128 11.66 -0.46 14.63
N ASP A 129 12.38 0.53 14.10
CA ASP A 129 12.50 1.89 14.67
C ASP A 129 11.26 2.77 14.41
N CYS A 130 10.23 2.27 13.74
CA CYS A 130 9.07 3.06 13.32
C CYS A 130 9.45 4.36 12.57
N ALA A 131 10.43 4.28 11.68
CA ALA A 131 10.91 5.44 10.92
C ALA A 131 9.76 6.18 10.21
N PRO A 132 9.88 7.51 9.99
CA PRO A 132 8.89 8.27 9.24
C PRO A 132 8.60 7.68 7.86
N ILE A 133 7.32 7.70 7.45
CA ILE A 133 6.90 7.09 6.17
C ILE A 133 7.62 7.68 4.97
N GLU A 134 7.91 8.99 4.98
CA GLU A 134 8.65 9.64 3.91
C GLU A 134 10.06 9.09 3.76
N ASP A 135 10.71 8.77 4.88
CA ASP A 135 12.06 8.21 4.86
C ASP A 135 12.04 6.74 4.42
N MET A 136 11.00 5.97 4.80
CA MET A 136 10.76 4.63 4.26
C MET A 136 10.51 4.66 2.75
N ILE A 137 9.72 5.61 2.22
CA ILE A 137 9.49 5.77 0.78
C ILE A 137 10.82 6.05 0.05
N LYS A 138 11.65 6.95 0.58
CA LYS A 138 12.97 7.26 0.01
C LYS A 138 13.89 6.03 0.04
N ALA A 139 13.98 5.37 1.19
CA ALA A 139 14.80 4.18 1.36
C ALA A 139 14.38 3.07 0.40
N PHE A 140 13.08 2.78 0.30
CA PHE A 140 12.54 1.80 -0.65
C PHE A 140 12.91 2.16 -2.09
N THR A 141 12.76 3.44 -2.49
CA THR A 141 13.16 3.90 -3.83
C THR A 141 14.63 3.58 -4.12
N ILE A 142 15.52 3.87 -3.17
CA ILE A 142 16.97 3.76 -3.36
C ILE A 142 17.42 2.28 -3.31
N ARG A 143 16.87 1.50 -2.41
CA ARG A 143 17.35 0.15 -2.11
C ARG A 143 16.69 -0.94 -2.93
N VAL A 144 15.38 -0.80 -3.19
CA VAL A 144 14.59 -1.80 -3.92
C VAL A 144 14.47 -1.43 -5.40
N MET A 145 13.94 -0.24 -5.69
CA MET A 145 13.61 0.16 -7.05
C MET A 145 14.84 0.57 -7.88
N ARG A 146 15.84 1.19 -7.28
CA ARG A 146 17.12 1.60 -7.88
C ARG A 146 17.00 2.30 -9.23
N PRO A 147 16.10 3.28 -9.39
CA PRO A 147 15.94 3.99 -10.66
C PRO A 147 17.15 4.86 -10.98
N SER A 148 17.33 5.20 -12.26
CA SER A 148 18.24 6.30 -12.63
C SER A 148 17.85 7.57 -11.86
N ASN A 149 18.83 8.40 -11.46
CA ASN A 149 18.61 9.61 -10.65
C ASN A 149 17.89 9.33 -9.30
N MET A 150 18.31 8.29 -8.59
CA MET A 150 17.69 7.76 -7.38
C MET A 150 17.31 8.84 -6.36
N ARG A 151 18.19 9.80 -6.05
CA ARG A 151 17.92 10.86 -5.06
C ARG A 151 16.75 11.76 -5.46
N VAL A 152 16.69 12.16 -6.72
CA VAL A 152 15.61 13.02 -7.24
C VAL A 152 14.29 12.27 -7.26
N LYS A 153 14.29 11.02 -7.72
CA LYS A 153 13.08 10.19 -7.74
C LYS A 153 12.61 9.86 -6.32
N ALA A 154 13.52 9.59 -5.39
CA ALA A 154 13.18 9.35 -3.98
C ALA A 154 12.48 10.56 -3.35
N ALA A 155 13.00 11.77 -3.57
CA ALA A 155 12.36 13.00 -3.09
C ALA A 155 10.96 13.22 -3.70
N LYS A 156 10.81 13.00 -5.01
CA LYS A 156 9.50 13.10 -5.70
C LYS A 156 8.49 12.10 -5.16
N ARG A 157 8.90 10.86 -4.89
CA ARG A 157 8.02 9.81 -4.35
C ARG A 157 7.64 10.08 -2.90
N ALA A 158 8.55 10.58 -2.08
CA ALA A 158 8.23 11.02 -0.72
C ALA A 158 7.18 12.16 -0.73
N ALA A 159 7.34 13.15 -1.61
CA ALA A 159 6.35 14.22 -1.78
C ALA A 159 5.00 13.70 -2.31
N LEU A 160 5.01 12.68 -3.17
CA LEU A 160 3.80 11.97 -3.61
C LEU A 160 3.12 11.28 -2.43
N GLY A 161 3.88 10.52 -1.63
CA GLY A 161 3.38 9.86 -0.43
C GLY A 161 2.74 10.84 0.55
N LYS A 162 3.39 11.97 0.83
CA LYS A 162 2.83 13.02 1.68
C LYS A 162 1.45 13.51 1.20
N ARG A 163 1.24 13.65 -0.12
CA ARG A 163 -0.06 14.07 -0.68
C ARG A 163 -1.13 12.98 -0.60
N LEU A 164 -0.75 11.72 -0.77
CA LEU A 164 -1.68 10.60 -0.77
C LEU A 164 -2.05 10.12 0.63
N LEU A 165 -1.19 10.33 1.61
CA LEU A 165 -1.31 9.77 2.96
C LEU A 165 -1.59 10.83 4.04
N THR A 166 -2.07 12.01 3.69
CA THR A 166 -2.29 13.14 4.62
C THR A 166 -3.15 12.78 5.83
N ASP A 167 -4.07 11.82 5.69
CA ASP A 167 -5.06 11.49 6.73
C ASP A 167 -4.92 10.05 7.24
N VAL A 168 -3.78 9.40 6.96
CA VAL A 168 -3.58 7.99 7.32
C VAL A 168 -2.75 7.88 8.59
N HIS A 169 -3.41 7.50 9.69
CA HIS A 169 -2.74 7.05 10.90
C HIS A 169 -2.23 5.61 10.71
N ASP A 170 -0.95 5.43 10.77
CA ASP A 170 -0.28 4.16 10.49
C ASP A 170 0.10 3.34 11.74
N GLY A 171 -0.34 3.80 12.91
CA GLY A 171 -0.37 3.01 14.16
C GLY A 171 0.93 2.29 14.55
N CYS A 172 2.10 2.75 14.10
CA CYS A 172 3.35 2.10 14.45
C CYS A 172 3.67 2.32 15.93
N VAL A 173 3.84 1.24 16.67
CA VAL A 173 4.36 1.24 18.03
C VAL A 173 5.77 0.66 17.97
N PRO A 174 6.82 1.37 18.41
CA PRO A 174 8.16 0.82 18.52
C PRO A 174 8.16 -0.41 19.42
N VAL A 175 8.86 -1.47 19.02
CA VAL A 175 9.03 -2.69 19.81
C VAL A 175 10.13 -2.49 20.82
#